data_70ea9339b0bb4f98ffa6508a8beb28ad
#
_entry.id   70ea9339b0bb4f98ffa6508a8beb28ad
#
_cell.length_a   1.000
_cell.length_b   1.000
_cell.length_c   1.000
_cell.angle_alpha   90.00
_cell.angle_beta   90.00
_cell.angle_gamma   90.00
#
_symmetry.space_group_name_H-M   'P 1'
#
loop_
_entity.id
_entity.type
_entity.pdbx_description
1 polymer ?
#
loop_
_entity_poly.entity_id
_entity_poly.type
_entity_poly.pdbx_seq_one_letter_code
_entity_poly.pdbx_strand_id
1 'polypeptide(L)'
;MTERKGREAWPPELTELLRKVDRLRRSGRYTEALSRMRQLVETYPRQARVLLEMGLTLGIWGRDPAKALPWFERVLEMAPGHASAQLHRALALARLGRHAEAVADFDALEAVGFRKALVLHMKRAESLDVLGRLDAAERDWTLALDEDPGNPWLLHQRASVRERLGRLEEAVKDLTEALASQEGEEVDAELLRERGVLRERMGDSVGARADFEAGLSALRAGDPPELADDLRRRLQQVP
;
A
#
# COMPACT_ATOMS: atom_id res chain seq x y z
N MET A 1 -33.28 4.41 -28.45
CA MET A 1 -32.11 5.08 -29.07
C MET A 1 -31.58 6.07 -28.04
N THR A 2 -30.64 5.66 -27.22
CA THR A 2 -30.00 6.52 -26.25
C THR A 2 -28.73 7.08 -26.87
N GLU A 3 -28.76 8.37 -27.16
CA GLU A 3 -27.63 9.14 -27.68
C GLU A 3 -26.37 8.91 -26.77
N ARG A 4 -25.33 8.33 -27.33
CA ARG A 4 -23.98 8.39 -26.78
C ARG A 4 -23.54 9.86 -26.75
N LYS A 5 -23.81 10.57 -25.63
CA LYS A 5 -23.24 11.89 -25.38
C LYS A 5 -21.74 11.85 -25.66
N GLY A 6 -21.30 12.72 -26.56
CA GLY A 6 -20.02 12.75 -27.20
C GLY A 6 -18.82 12.59 -26.22
N ARG A 7 -18.02 11.56 -26.48
CA ARG A 7 -16.62 11.62 -26.09
C ARG A 7 -16.02 12.74 -26.92
N GLU A 8 -15.68 13.87 -26.26
CA GLU A 8 -14.84 14.88 -26.94
C GLU A 8 -13.66 14.17 -27.60
N ALA A 9 -13.50 14.38 -28.91
CA ALA A 9 -12.45 13.73 -29.67
C ALA A 9 -11.10 14.04 -29.02
N TRP A 10 -10.33 13.01 -28.77
CA TRP A 10 -8.99 13.12 -28.19
C TRP A 10 -8.08 13.85 -29.20
N PRO A 11 -7.56 15.06 -28.88
CA PRO A 11 -6.66 15.75 -29.80
C PRO A 11 -5.38 14.94 -29.96
N PRO A 12 -4.95 14.62 -31.21
CA PRO A 12 -3.74 13.82 -31.43
C PRO A 12 -2.48 14.42 -30.78
N GLU A 13 -2.37 15.73 -30.79
CA GLU A 13 -1.28 16.47 -30.18
C GLU A 13 -1.22 16.33 -28.65
N LEU A 14 -2.36 16.12 -27.98
CA LEU A 14 -2.43 15.97 -26.54
C LEU A 14 -1.67 14.73 -26.03
N THR A 15 -1.70 13.65 -26.82
CA THR A 15 -0.94 12.44 -26.50
C THR A 15 0.56 12.72 -26.43
N GLU A 16 1.09 13.46 -27.40
CA GLU A 16 2.52 13.79 -27.44
C GLU A 16 2.88 14.79 -26.33
N LEU A 17 2.02 15.76 -26.05
CA LEU A 17 2.22 16.72 -24.96
C LEU A 17 2.27 16.01 -23.59
N LEU A 18 1.38 15.07 -23.33
CA LEU A 18 1.40 14.26 -22.10
C LEU A 18 2.63 13.36 -22.02
N ARG A 19 3.08 12.77 -23.14
CA ARG A 19 4.35 12.01 -23.18
C ARG A 19 5.56 12.90 -22.84
N LYS A 20 5.58 14.16 -23.26
CA LYS A 20 6.62 15.10 -22.87
C LYS A 20 6.61 15.37 -21.37
N VAL A 21 5.43 15.53 -20.78
CA VAL A 21 5.28 15.65 -19.31
C VAL A 21 5.81 14.41 -18.60
N ASP A 22 5.46 13.22 -19.08
CA ASP A 22 5.92 11.96 -18.47
C ASP A 22 7.45 11.83 -18.53
N ARG A 23 8.07 12.19 -19.66
CA ARG A 23 9.54 12.22 -19.77
C ARG A 23 10.19 13.18 -18.75
N LEU A 24 9.60 14.36 -18.54
CA LEU A 24 10.09 15.31 -17.54
C LEU A 24 9.97 14.77 -16.11
N ARG A 25 8.86 14.10 -15.78
CA ARG A 25 8.68 13.44 -14.48
C ARG A 25 9.74 12.36 -14.23
N ARG A 26 9.95 11.48 -15.21
CA ARG A 26 10.94 10.37 -15.11
C ARG A 26 12.38 10.86 -15.02
N SER A 27 12.67 12.02 -15.59
CA SER A 27 13.99 12.65 -15.50
C SER A 27 14.17 13.54 -14.25
N GLY A 28 13.21 13.53 -13.31
CA GLY A 28 13.27 14.33 -12.08
C GLY A 28 13.01 15.83 -12.26
N ARG A 29 12.65 16.27 -13.47
CA ARG A 29 12.39 17.69 -13.79
C ARG A 29 10.96 18.09 -13.40
N TYR A 30 10.64 17.94 -12.10
CA TYR A 30 9.28 18.10 -11.59
C TYR A 30 8.69 19.49 -11.84
N THR A 31 9.46 20.55 -11.61
CA THR A 31 8.99 21.94 -11.77
C THR A 31 8.57 22.25 -13.21
N GLU A 32 9.32 21.73 -14.18
CA GLU A 32 9.00 21.87 -15.61
C GLU A 32 7.78 21.02 -15.99
N ALA A 33 7.71 19.79 -15.48
CA ALA A 33 6.52 18.94 -15.68
C ALA A 33 5.25 19.63 -15.15
N LEU A 34 5.32 20.22 -13.96
CA LEU A 34 4.20 20.93 -13.36
C LEU A 34 3.82 22.20 -14.16
N SER A 35 4.81 22.96 -14.63
CA SER A 35 4.57 24.12 -15.48
C SER A 35 3.85 23.74 -16.78
N ARG A 36 4.29 22.64 -17.43
CA ARG A 36 3.62 22.10 -18.63
C ARG A 36 2.21 21.61 -18.34
N MET A 37 2.01 20.95 -17.21
CA MET A 37 0.68 20.50 -16.81
C MET A 37 -0.28 21.67 -16.58
N ARG A 38 0.17 22.78 -15.99
CA ARG A 38 -0.66 24.00 -15.84
C ARG A 38 -1.12 24.53 -17.19
N GLN A 39 -0.22 24.64 -18.17
CA GLN A 39 -0.56 25.06 -19.53
C GLN A 39 -1.59 24.12 -20.19
N LEU A 40 -1.43 22.81 -19.99
CA LEU A 40 -2.38 21.83 -20.52
C LEU A 40 -3.77 21.95 -19.87
N VAL A 41 -3.84 22.21 -18.58
CA VAL A 41 -5.11 22.44 -17.88
C VAL A 41 -5.81 23.72 -18.37
N GLU A 42 -5.06 24.78 -18.64
CA GLU A 42 -5.60 26.02 -19.22
C GLU A 42 -6.15 25.79 -20.63
N THR A 43 -5.43 25.02 -21.46
CA THR A 43 -5.82 24.72 -22.84
C THR A 43 -6.97 23.71 -22.93
N TYR A 44 -6.95 22.70 -22.02
CA TYR A 44 -7.90 21.57 -22.04
C TYR A 44 -8.61 21.40 -20.67
N PRO A 45 -9.36 22.40 -20.18
CA PRO A 45 -9.87 22.42 -18.81
C PRO A 45 -10.95 21.39 -18.51
N ARG A 46 -11.55 20.77 -19.54
CA ARG A 46 -12.59 19.75 -19.44
C ARG A 46 -12.13 18.37 -19.91
N GLN A 47 -10.87 18.17 -20.16
CA GLN A 47 -10.34 16.87 -20.53
C GLN A 47 -9.98 16.08 -19.27
N ALA A 48 -10.80 15.07 -18.93
CA ALA A 48 -10.63 14.23 -17.74
C ALA A 48 -9.20 13.66 -17.61
N ARG A 49 -8.57 13.27 -18.72
CA ARG A 49 -7.19 12.78 -18.75
C ARG A 49 -6.18 13.84 -18.30
N VAL A 50 -6.34 15.09 -18.74
CA VAL A 50 -5.45 16.18 -18.35
C VAL A 50 -5.58 16.48 -16.86
N LEU A 51 -6.81 16.53 -16.35
CA LEU A 51 -7.06 16.74 -14.93
C LEU A 51 -6.49 15.59 -14.08
N LEU A 52 -6.68 14.35 -14.52
CA LEU A 52 -6.09 13.18 -13.87
C LEU A 52 -4.56 13.30 -13.82
N GLU A 53 -3.92 13.61 -14.95
CA GLU A 53 -2.47 13.75 -15.03
C GLU A 53 -1.93 14.93 -14.18
N MET A 54 -2.72 15.98 -14.00
CA MET A 54 -2.37 17.08 -13.07
C MET A 54 -2.39 16.56 -11.62
N GLY A 55 -3.44 15.85 -11.22
CA GLY A 55 -3.53 15.21 -9.91
C GLY A 55 -2.36 14.24 -9.66
N LEU A 56 -2.04 13.39 -10.65
CA LEU A 56 -0.90 12.46 -10.57
C LEU A 56 0.43 13.22 -10.43
N THR A 57 0.61 14.33 -11.17
CA THR A 57 1.84 15.13 -11.08
C THR A 57 2.03 15.67 -9.66
N LEU A 58 0.98 16.17 -9.05
CA LEU A 58 1.04 16.73 -7.71
C LEU A 58 1.16 15.63 -6.64
N GLY A 59 0.37 14.56 -6.73
CA GLY A 59 0.27 13.54 -5.70
C GLY A 59 1.43 12.56 -5.66
N ILE A 60 1.91 12.11 -6.83
CA ILE A 60 2.98 11.12 -6.93
C ILE A 60 4.34 11.81 -6.96
N TRP A 61 4.58 12.64 -7.95
CA TRP A 61 5.90 13.27 -8.14
C TRP A 61 6.11 14.47 -7.21
N GLY A 62 5.07 15.27 -6.94
CA GLY A 62 5.11 16.37 -5.97
C GLY A 62 4.97 15.93 -4.52
N ARG A 63 4.58 14.68 -4.28
CA ARG A 63 4.29 14.12 -2.94
C ARG A 63 3.31 14.98 -2.12
N ASP A 64 2.41 15.68 -2.79
CA ASP A 64 1.42 16.58 -2.17
C ASP A 64 0.00 16.07 -2.43
N PRO A 65 -0.50 15.15 -1.61
CA PRO A 65 -1.85 14.59 -1.78
C PRO A 65 -2.95 15.64 -1.57
N ALA A 66 -2.70 16.67 -0.75
CA ALA A 66 -3.69 17.72 -0.51
C ALA A 66 -3.94 18.55 -1.77
N LYS A 67 -2.88 18.89 -2.52
CA LYS A 67 -3.01 19.58 -3.81
C LYS A 67 -3.52 18.68 -4.93
N ALA A 68 -3.30 17.37 -4.84
CA ALA A 68 -3.77 16.41 -5.84
C ALA A 68 -5.26 16.13 -5.74
N LEU A 69 -5.82 16.06 -4.54
CA LEU A 69 -7.18 15.63 -4.25
C LEU A 69 -8.26 16.38 -5.06
N PRO A 70 -8.27 17.72 -5.14
CA PRO A 70 -9.29 18.45 -5.90
C PRO A 70 -9.32 18.08 -7.41
N TRP A 71 -8.17 17.67 -7.96
CA TRP A 71 -8.09 17.28 -9.37
C TRP A 71 -8.75 15.94 -9.64
N PHE A 72 -8.61 14.98 -8.72
CA PHE A 72 -9.30 13.70 -8.82
C PHE A 72 -10.81 13.86 -8.61
N GLU A 73 -11.22 14.70 -7.66
CA GLU A 73 -12.63 15.05 -7.42
C GLU A 73 -13.26 15.64 -8.68
N ARG A 74 -12.57 16.59 -9.31
CA ARG A 74 -13.05 17.22 -10.57
C ARG A 74 -13.18 16.21 -11.72
N VAL A 75 -12.30 15.23 -11.81
CA VAL A 75 -12.46 14.12 -12.79
C VAL A 75 -13.72 13.32 -12.48
N LEU A 76 -13.97 13.02 -11.22
CA LEU A 76 -15.13 12.22 -10.80
C LEU A 76 -16.44 12.96 -10.92
N GLU A 77 -16.48 14.29 -10.77
CA GLU A 77 -17.63 15.12 -11.10
C GLU A 77 -18.01 14.99 -12.58
N MET A 78 -17.03 14.96 -13.47
CA MET A 78 -17.25 14.81 -14.92
C MET A 78 -17.54 13.37 -15.34
N ALA A 79 -16.97 12.41 -14.66
CA ALA A 79 -17.04 10.98 -14.94
C ALA A 79 -17.04 10.16 -13.64
N PRO A 80 -18.21 9.99 -12.98
CA PRO A 80 -18.30 9.31 -11.67
C PRO A 80 -17.75 7.88 -11.65
N GLY A 81 -17.76 7.18 -12.80
CA GLY A 81 -17.19 5.83 -12.92
C GLY A 81 -15.73 5.79 -13.37
N HIS A 82 -14.97 6.88 -13.24
CA HIS A 82 -13.57 6.91 -13.66
C HIS A 82 -12.66 6.20 -12.65
N ALA A 83 -12.51 4.88 -12.77
CA ALA A 83 -11.82 4.02 -11.79
C ALA A 83 -10.40 4.48 -11.43
N SER A 84 -9.62 4.99 -12.40
CA SER A 84 -8.27 5.50 -12.10
C SER A 84 -8.30 6.76 -11.23
N ALA A 85 -9.24 7.68 -11.45
CA ALA A 85 -9.38 8.86 -10.62
C ALA A 85 -9.84 8.48 -9.21
N GLN A 86 -10.77 7.55 -9.10
CA GLN A 86 -11.27 7.04 -7.83
C GLN A 86 -10.15 6.35 -7.02
N LEU A 87 -9.33 5.48 -7.66
CA LEU A 87 -8.18 4.87 -7.02
C LEU A 87 -7.20 5.94 -6.47
N HIS A 88 -6.84 6.92 -7.29
CA HIS A 88 -5.88 7.94 -6.87
C HIS A 88 -6.47 8.91 -5.85
N ARG A 89 -7.79 9.13 -5.87
CA ARG A 89 -8.47 9.86 -4.79
C ARG A 89 -8.39 9.08 -3.47
N ALA A 90 -8.72 7.79 -3.47
CA ALA A 90 -8.60 6.92 -2.30
C ALA A 90 -7.19 6.93 -1.71
N LEU A 91 -6.15 6.78 -2.57
CA LEU A 91 -4.77 6.84 -2.15
C LEU A 91 -4.37 8.20 -1.55
N ALA A 92 -4.87 9.30 -2.13
CA ALA A 92 -4.64 10.64 -1.59
C ALA A 92 -5.35 10.84 -0.25
N LEU A 93 -6.59 10.39 -0.12
CA LEU A 93 -7.37 10.42 1.12
C LEU A 93 -6.69 9.64 2.23
N ALA A 94 -6.23 8.41 1.97
CA ALA A 94 -5.51 7.60 2.93
C ALA A 94 -4.23 8.31 3.43
N ARG A 95 -3.45 8.89 2.51
CA ARG A 95 -2.24 9.66 2.87
C ARG A 95 -2.54 10.94 3.68
N LEU A 96 -3.76 11.46 3.59
CA LEU A 96 -4.24 12.61 4.36
C LEU A 96 -4.89 12.20 5.70
N GLY A 97 -4.87 10.89 6.05
CA GLY A 97 -5.50 10.36 7.26
C GLY A 97 -7.03 10.22 7.15
N ARG A 98 -7.62 10.46 5.98
CA ARG A 98 -9.07 10.34 5.71
C ARG A 98 -9.44 8.90 5.34
N HIS A 99 -9.05 7.95 6.20
CA HIS A 99 -9.13 6.51 5.92
C HIS A 99 -10.56 6.01 5.67
N ALA A 100 -11.57 6.55 6.37
CA ALA A 100 -12.96 6.13 6.15
C ALA A 100 -13.46 6.45 4.74
N GLU A 101 -13.07 7.61 4.20
CA GLU A 101 -13.42 8.01 2.85
C GLU A 101 -12.61 7.24 1.79
N ALA A 102 -11.34 6.93 2.10
CA ALA A 102 -10.52 6.08 1.26
C ALA A 102 -11.13 4.67 1.13
N VAL A 103 -11.57 4.07 2.24
CA VAL A 103 -12.24 2.76 2.24
C VAL A 103 -13.50 2.79 1.37
N ALA A 104 -14.34 3.83 1.47
CA ALA A 104 -15.53 3.94 0.64
C ALA A 104 -15.22 3.97 -0.87
N ASP A 105 -14.14 4.64 -1.27
CA ASP A 105 -13.67 4.63 -2.66
C ASP A 105 -13.14 3.26 -3.09
N PHE A 106 -12.40 2.57 -2.23
CA PHE A 106 -11.93 1.20 -2.51
C PHE A 106 -13.09 0.21 -2.61
N ASP A 107 -14.10 0.30 -1.74
CA ASP A 107 -15.30 -0.54 -1.79
C ASP A 107 -16.07 -0.36 -3.11
N ALA A 108 -16.19 0.87 -3.58
CA ALA A 108 -16.83 1.14 -4.86
C ALA A 108 -16.01 0.61 -6.06
N LEU A 109 -14.69 0.61 -5.98
CA LEU A 109 -13.81 0.01 -7.00
C LEU A 109 -13.90 -1.51 -7.01
N GLU A 110 -13.98 -2.15 -5.85
CA GLU A 110 -14.16 -3.59 -5.74
C GLU A 110 -15.50 -4.02 -6.35
N ALA A 111 -16.58 -3.29 -6.02
CA ALA A 111 -17.93 -3.59 -6.51
C ALA A 111 -18.06 -3.60 -8.05
N VAL A 112 -17.16 -2.87 -8.75
CA VAL A 112 -17.12 -2.85 -10.23
C VAL A 112 -16.04 -3.78 -10.81
N GLY A 113 -15.41 -4.62 -10.01
CA GLY A 113 -14.38 -5.58 -10.45
C GLY A 113 -13.11 -4.88 -10.96
N PHE A 114 -12.55 -3.96 -10.19
CA PHE A 114 -11.35 -3.22 -10.60
C PHE A 114 -10.14 -4.13 -10.77
N ARG A 115 -9.47 -4.04 -11.94
CA ARG A 115 -8.44 -4.98 -12.39
C ARG A 115 -7.13 -5.00 -11.58
N LYS A 116 -6.86 -4.01 -10.74
CA LYS A 116 -5.67 -3.96 -9.88
C LYS A 116 -6.04 -4.38 -8.46
N ALA A 117 -6.53 -5.61 -8.31
CA ALA A 117 -7.05 -6.14 -7.07
C ALA A 117 -6.00 -6.13 -5.95
N LEU A 118 -4.77 -6.58 -6.21
CA LEU A 118 -3.67 -6.57 -5.24
C LEU A 118 -3.47 -5.18 -4.60
N VAL A 119 -3.28 -4.14 -5.41
CA VAL A 119 -3.06 -2.77 -4.89
C VAL A 119 -4.28 -2.26 -4.13
N LEU A 120 -5.49 -2.57 -4.60
CA LEU A 120 -6.73 -2.19 -3.97
C LEU A 120 -6.82 -2.83 -2.58
N HIS A 121 -6.67 -4.15 -2.47
CA HIS A 121 -6.78 -4.88 -1.21
C HIS A 121 -5.71 -4.46 -0.22
N MET A 122 -4.45 -4.34 -0.65
CA MET A 122 -3.37 -3.83 0.19
C MET A 122 -3.68 -2.45 0.79
N LYS A 123 -4.11 -1.49 -0.04
CA LYS A 123 -4.33 -0.10 0.41
C LYS A 123 -5.62 0.07 1.21
N ARG A 124 -6.64 -0.77 0.94
CA ARG A 124 -7.84 -0.84 1.76
C ARG A 124 -7.54 -1.47 3.12
N ALA A 125 -6.77 -2.57 3.15
CA ALA A 125 -6.35 -3.22 4.39
C ALA A 125 -5.56 -2.27 5.31
N GLU A 126 -4.58 -1.52 4.78
CA GLU A 126 -3.85 -0.49 5.53
C GLU A 126 -4.82 0.54 6.15
N SER A 127 -5.81 1.00 5.38
CA SER A 127 -6.78 1.98 5.86
C SER A 127 -7.75 1.40 6.89
N LEU A 128 -8.20 0.14 6.70
CA LEU A 128 -9.06 -0.58 7.64
C LEU A 128 -8.34 -0.84 8.96
N ASP A 129 -7.04 -1.17 8.90
CA ASP A 129 -6.21 -1.38 10.09
C ASP A 129 -6.09 -0.11 10.94
N VAL A 130 -5.83 1.03 10.31
CA VAL A 130 -5.81 2.34 11.01
C VAL A 130 -7.17 2.66 11.64
N LEU A 131 -8.28 2.24 11.01
CA LEU A 131 -9.63 2.41 11.54
C LEU A 131 -9.99 1.40 12.64
N GLY A 132 -9.11 0.46 12.97
CA GLY A 132 -9.35 -0.61 13.94
C GLY A 132 -10.34 -1.68 13.44
N ARG A 133 -10.65 -1.71 12.14
CA ARG A 133 -11.53 -2.70 11.50
C ARG A 133 -10.74 -3.97 11.15
N LEU A 134 -10.18 -4.62 12.18
CA LEU A 134 -9.16 -5.66 12.03
C LEU A 134 -9.63 -6.90 11.25
N ASP A 135 -10.85 -7.38 11.48
CA ASP A 135 -11.38 -8.52 10.70
C ASP A 135 -11.54 -8.21 9.21
N ALA A 136 -11.85 -6.96 8.87
CA ALA A 136 -11.91 -6.53 7.47
C ALA A 136 -10.50 -6.39 6.86
N ALA A 137 -9.56 -5.86 7.62
CA ALA A 137 -8.16 -5.74 7.20
C ALA A 137 -7.54 -7.12 6.94
N GLU A 138 -7.78 -8.10 7.83
CA GLU A 138 -7.29 -9.48 7.64
C GLU A 138 -7.85 -10.12 6.37
N ARG A 139 -9.15 -9.91 6.09
CA ARG A 139 -9.73 -10.40 4.82
C ARG A 139 -9.04 -9.79 3.60
N ASP A 140 -8.79 -8.49 3.61
CA ASP A 140 -8.12 -7.82 2.51
C ASP A 140 -6.66 -8.26 2.35
N TRP A 141 -5.92 -8.46 3.43
CA TRP A 141 -4.57 -9.05 3.36
C TRP A 141 -4.60 -10.48 2.81
N THR A 142 -5.65 -11.25 3.13
CA THR A 142 -5.82 -12.60 2.56
C THR A 142 -6.08 -12.54 1.05
N LEU A 143 -6.97 -11.64 0.60
CA LEU A 143 -7.20 -11.42 -0.83
C LEU A 143 -5.95 -10.93 -1.57
N ALA A 144 -5.12 -10.10 -0.91
CA ALA A 144 -3.83 -9.70 -1.47
C ALA A 144 -2.86 -10.88 -1.61
N LEU A 145 -2.85 -11.80 -0.64
CA LEU A 145 -2.05 -13.03 -0.70
C LEU A 145 -2.56 -14.04 -1.72
N ASP A 146 -3.85 -14.05 -2.04
CA ASP A 146 -4.38 -14.86 -3.14
C ASP A 146 -3.84 -14.42 -4.51
N GLU A 147 -3.54 -13.11 -4.66
CA GLU A 147 -2.95 -12.53 -5.88
C GLU A 147 -1.41 -12.66 -5.92
N ASP A 148 -0.74 -12.68 -4.76
CA ASP A 148 0.72 -12.81 -4.64
C ASP A 148 1.06 -13.76 -3.47
N PRO A 149 0.90 -15.07 -3.69
CA PRO A 149 1.11 -16.09 -2.66
C PRO A 149 2.56 -16.13 -2.17
N GLY A 150 2.73 -16.27 -0.86
CA GLY A 150 4.05 -16.40 -0.24
C GLY A 150 4.83 -15.09 -0.16
N ASN A 151 4.26 -13.96 -0.51
CA ASN A 151 4.93 -12.66 -0.36
C ASN A 151 5.18 -12.38 1.13
N PRO A 152 6.46 -12.31 1.58
CA PRO A 152 6.80 -12.20 3.00
C PRO A 152 6.28 -10.92 3.64
N TRP A 153 6.21 -9.82 2.86
CA TRP A 153 5.68 -8.58 3.38
C TRP A 153 4.17 -8.65 3.62
N LEU A 154 3.39 -9.26 2.71
CA LEU A 154 1.95 -9.46 2.89
C LEU A 154 1.64 -10.40 4.06
N LEU A 155 2.40 -11.49 4.20
CA LEU A 155 2.31 -12.42 5.32
C LEU A 155 2.58 -11.70 6.65
N HIS A 156 3.61 -10.87 6.72
CA HIS A 156 3.92 -10.08 7.90
C HIS A 156 2.80 -9.09 8.25
N GLN A 157 2.22 -8.39 7.26
CA GLN A 157 1.09 -7.49 7.50
C GLN A 157 -0.12 -8.24 8.04
N ARG A 158 -0.45 -9.43 7.49
CA ARG A 158 -1.54 -10.25 8.00
C ARG A 158 -1.27 -10.79 9.40
N ALA A 159 -0.04 -11.23 9.67
CA ALA A 159 0.38 -11.67 11.00
C ALA A 159 0.20 -10.57 12.06
N SER A 160 0.60 -9.34 11.76
CA SER A 160 0.41 -8.19 12.66
C SER A 160 -1.07 -7.94 12.99
N VAL A 161 -1.95 -8.02 11.99
CA VAL A 161 -3.41 -7.89 12.22
C VAL A 161 -3.94 -9.07 13.05
N ARG A 162 -3.51 -10.31 12.77
CA ARG A 162 -3.89 -11.51 13.52
C ARG A 162 -3.43 -11.48 14.98
N GLU A 163 -2.23 -10.98 15.23
CA GLU A 163 -1.74 -10.73 16.59
C GLU A 163 -2.69 -9.82 17.37
N ARG A 164 -3.09 -8.70 16.77
CA ARG A 164 -4.02 -7.72 17.38
C ARG A 164 -5.43 -8.30 17.58
N LEU A 165 -5.83 -9.26 16.74
CA LEU A 165 -7.07 -10.03 16.91
C LEU A 165 -6.95 -11.12 17.97
N GLY A 166 -5.76 -11.37 18.53
CA GLY A 166 -5.49 -12.46 19.46
C GLY A 166 -5.38 -13.84 18.80
N ARG A 167 -5.29 -13.91 17.47
CA ARG A 167 -5.15 -15.15 16.68
C ARG A 167 -3.67 -15.52 16.56
N LEU A 168 -3.06 -15.85 17.72
CA LEU A 168 -1.60 -15.97 17.82
C LEU A 168 -1.05 -17.13 16.99
N GLU A 169 -1.71 -18.29 16.98
CA GLU A 169 -1.30 -19.45 16.20
C GLU A 169 -1.28 -19.17 14.70
N GLU A 170 -2.28 -18.45 14.22
CA GLU A 170 -2.37 -18.05 12.82
C GLU A 170 -1.30 -17.01 12.45
N ALA A 171 -1.00 -16.09 13.36
CA ALA A 171 0.09 -15.13 13.18
C ALA A 171 1.47 -15.81 13.12
N VAL A 172 1.73 -16.78 14.01
CA VAL A 172 2.94 -17.60 13.99
C VAL A 172 3.09 -18.37 12.68
N LYS A 173 1.98 -18.89 12.15
CA LYS A 173 1.97 -19.58 10.85
C LYS A 173 2.40 -18.63 9.72
N ASP A 174 1.81 -17.44 9.65
CA ASP A 174 2.15 -16.43 8.64
C ASP A 174 3.64 -16.04 8.73
N LEU A 175 4.15 -15.75 9.93
CA LEU A 175 5.58 -15.43 10.10
C LEU A 175 6.51 -16.62 9.76
N THR A 176 6.05 -17.84 9.97
CA THR A 176 6.82 -19.04 9.60
C THR A 176 6.90 -19.19 8.08
N GLU A 177 5.80 -18.91 7.37
CA GLU A 177 5.77 -18.92 5.91
C GLU A 177 6.61 -17.76 5.34
N ALA A 178 6.53 -16.56 5.94
CA ALA A 178 7.33 -15.41 5.56
C ALA A 178 8.84 -15.68 5.70
N LEU A 179 9.27 -16.31 6.78
CA LEU A 179 10.66 -16.72 6.99
C LEU A 179 11.10 -17.82 6.03
N ALA A 180 10.22 -18.77 5.72
CA ALA A 180 10.52 -19.86 4.78
C ALA A 180 10.67 -19.37 3.33
N SER A 181 10.07 -18.24 2.97
CA SER A 181 10.21 -17.62 1.64
C SER A 181 11.52 -16.83 1.46
N GLN A 182 12.26 -16.61 2.54
CA GLN A 182 13.59 -15.95 2.49
C GLN A 182 14.65 -17.01 2.17
N GLU A 183 15.25 -16.93 0.99
CA GLU A 183 16.30 -17.87 0.57
C GLU A 183 17.67 -17.48 1.15
N GLY A 184 18.39 -18.47 1.69
CA GLY A 184 19.80 -18.36 2.07
C GLY A 184 20.09 -17.60 3.36
N GLU A 185 21.19 -16.81 3.36
CA GLU A 185 21.71 -16.11 4.55
C GLU A 185 20.94 -14.84 4.93
N GLU A 186 19.81 -14.56 4.26
CA GLU A 186 19.06 -13.31 4.39
C GLU A 186 17.84 -13.39 5.34
N VAL A 187 17.90 -14.26 6.34
CA VAL A 187 16.82 -14.37 7.32
C VAL A 187 16.69 -13.07 8.12
N ASP A 188 15.47 -12.58 8.24
CA ASP A 188 15.16 -11.34 8.93
C ASP A 188 15.08 -11.55 10.44
N ALA A 189 16.02 -10.96 11.17
CA ALA A 189 16.13 -11.05 12.64
C ALA A 189 14.89 -10.47 13.34
N GLU A 190 14.25 -9.45 12.74
CA GLU A 190 13.02 -8.84 13.31
C GLU A 190 11.84 -9.81 13.21
N LEU A 191 11.65 -10.49 12.08
CA LEU A 191 10.58 -11.50 11.94
C LEU A 191 10.79 -12.68 12.90
N LEU A 192 12.03 -13.11 13.13
CA LEU A 192 12.36 -14.13 14.13
C LEU A 192 12.00 -13.64 15.53
N ARG A 193 12.36 -12.40 15.88
CA ARG A 193 12.00 -11.80 17.17
C ARG A 193 10.48 -11.74 17.34
N GLU A 194 9.74 -11.30 16.34
CA GLU A 194 8.27 -11.21 16.40
C GLU A 194 7.66 -12.59 16.60
N ARG A 195 8.08 -13.60 15.82
CA ARG A 195 7.58 -14.97 15.98
C ARG A 195 7.92 -15.55 17.35
N GLY A 196 9.11 -15.33 17.85
CA GLY A 196 9.52 -15.71 19.20
C GLY A 196 8.65 -15.10 20.29
N VAL A 197 8.31 -13.80 20.17
CA VAL A 197 7.39 -13.11 21.08
C VAL A 197 5.99 -13.72 21.07
N LEU A 198 5.46 -14.05 19.90
CA LEU A 198 4.15 -14.71 19.81
C LEU A 198 4.18 -16.11 20.44
N ARG A 199 5.23 -16.89 20.21
CA ARG A 199 5.44 -18.21 20.82
C ARG A 199 5.55 -18.12 22.35
N GLU A 200 6.28 -17.14 22.87
CA GLU A 200 6.38 -16.85 24.30
C GLU A 200 4.98 -16.60 24.90
N ARG A 201 4.16 -15.76 24.27
CA ARG A 201 2.78 -15.49 24.70
C ARG A 201 1.86 -16.70 24.65
N MET A 202 2.15 -17.67 23.77
CA MET A 202 1.43 -18.95 23.66
C MET A 202 1.95 -20.00 24.66
N GLY A 203 3.03 -19.71 25.39
CA GLY A 203 3.67 -20.66 26.31
C GLY A 203 4.63 -21.63 25.62
N ASP A 204 4.94 -21.46 24.33
CA ASP A 204 5.95 -22.24 23.61
C ASP A 204 7.35 -21.67 23.89
N SER A 205 7.85 -21.91 25.10
CA SER A 205 9.16 -21.42 25.53
C SER A 205 10.31 -21.99 24.69
N VAL A 206 10.18 -23.24 24.22
CA VAL A 206 11.24 -23.90 23.42
C VAL A 206 11.33 -23.25 22.05
N GLY A 207 10.20 -23.05 21.39
CA GLY A 207 10.14 -22.38 20.10
C GLY A 207 10.55 -20.91 20.18
N ALA A 208 10.14 -20.20 21.25
CA ALA A 208 10.52 -18.81 21.48
C ALA A 208 12.04 -18.67 21.66
N ARG A 209 12.66 -19.52 22.49
CA ARG A 209 14.12 -19.53 22.68
C ARG A 209 14.85 -19.76 21.37
N ALA A 210 14.44 -20.76 20.60
CA ALA A 210 15.05 -21.07 19.30
C ALA A 210 14.97 -19.87 18.33
N ASP A 211 13.84 -19.16 18.30
CA ASP A 211 13.67 -17.98 17.46
C ASP A 211 14.58 -16.82 17.92
N PHE A 212 14.71 -16.56 19.21
CA PHE A 212 15.59 -15.51 19.72
C PHE A 212 17.08 -15.80 19.48
N GLU A 213 17.52 -17.07 19.61
CA GLU A 213 18.87 -17.51 19.27
C GLU A 213 19.16 -17.36 17.78
N ALA A 214 18.21 -17.80 16.93
CA ALA A 214 18.32 -17.62 15.49
C ALA A 214 18.34 -16.14 15.10
N GLY A 215 17.51 -15.31 15.74
CA GLY A 215 17.49 -13.87 15.53
C GLY A 215 18.81 -13.19 15.86
N LEU A 216 19.45 -13.56 16.98
CA LEU A 216 20.80 -13.06 17.32
C LEU A 216 21.86 -13.47 16.29
N SER A 217 21.73 -14.70 15.76
CA SER A 217 22.66 -15.21 14.74
C SER A 217 22.43 -14.55 13.36
N ALA A 218 21.23 -14.06 13.09
CA ALA A 218 20.85 -13.41 11.84
C ALA A 218 21.15 -11.90 11.82
N LEU A 219 21.55 -11.29 12.95
CA LEU A 219 21.82 -9.86 13.04
C LEU A 219 22.94 -9.42 12.08
N ARG A 220 22.74 -8.26 11.48
CA ARG A 220 23.65 -7.63 10.53
C ARG A 220 24.18 -6.29 11.05
N ALA A 221 25.23 -5.79 10.43
CA ALA A 221 25.85 -4.51 10.79
C ALA A 221 24.91 -3.28 10.66
N GLY A 222 23.81 -3.41 9.91
CA GLY A 222 22.82 -2.35 9.71
C GLY A 222 21.60 -2.44 10.63
N ASP A 223 21.47 -3.51 11.40
CA ASP A 223 20.31 -3.69 12.27
C ASP A 223 20.38 -2.77 13.49
N PRO A 224 19.21 -2.32 13.99
CA PRO A 224 19.16 -1.47 15.18
C PRO A 224 19.81 -2.18 16.39
N PRO A 225 20.70 -1.53 17.15
CA PRO A 225 21.33 -2.14 18.34
C PRO A 225 20.30 -2.56 19.38
N GLU A 226 19.14 -1.88 19.44
CA GLU A 226 18.03 -2.19 20.33
C GLU A 226 17.43 -3.58 20.06
N LEU A 227 17.48 -4.05 18.80
CA LEU A 227 17.03 -5.38 18.43
C LEU A 227 17.88 -6.46 19.10
N ALA A 228 19.21 -6.31 19.06
CA ALA A 228 20.14 -7.23 19.71
C ALA A 228 19.92 -7.27 21.23
N ASP A 229 19.71 -6.12 21.84
CA ASP A 229 19.50 -6.01 23.28
C ASP A 229 18.15 -6.61 23.69
N ASP A 230 17.09 -6.42 22.91
CA ASP A 230 15.79 -7.05 23.15
C ASP A 230 15.88 -8.58 23.04
N LEU A 231 16.50 -9.11 22.01
CA LEU A 231 16.72 -10.55 21.82
C LEU A 231 17.49 -11.18 22.99
N ARG A 232 18.59 -10.57 23.44
CA ARG A 232 19.38 -11.04 24.59
C ARG A 232 18.57 -11.02 25.88
N ARG A 233 17.80 -9.95 26.14
CA ARG A 233 16.97 -9.83 27.31
C ARG A 233 15.89 -10.92 27.34
N ARG A 234 15.22 -11.17 26.22
CA ARG A 234 14.20 -12.21 26.10
C ARG A 234 14.74 -13.60 26.31
N LEU A 235 15.93 -13.92 25.78
CA LEU A 235 16.61 -15.19 26.03
C LEU A 235 16.91 -15.45 27.52
N GLN A 236 17.14 -14.40 28.30
CA GLN A 236 17.34 -14.53 29.74
C GLN A 236 16.02 -14.76 30.51
N GLN A 237 14.90 -14.35 29.95
CA GLN A 237 13.57 -14.42 30.59
C GLN A 237 12.78 -15.68 30.23
N VAL A 238 13.04 -16.24 29.04
CA VAL A 238 12.37 -17.49 28.62
C VAL A 238 12.95 -18.67 29.39
N PRO A 239 12.10 -19.45 30.13
CA PRO A 239 12.54 -20.58 30.95
C PRO A 239 13.16 -21.72 30.15
#